data_9ed9c13d41f95e54a3a5b20107e2bce3
#
_entry.id   9ed9c13d41f95e54a3a5b20107e2bce3
#
_cell.length_a   1.000
_cell.length_b   1.000
_cell.length_c   1.000
_cell.angle_alpha   90.00
_cell.angle_beta   90.00
_cell.angle_gamma   90.00
#
_symmetry.space_group_name_H-M   'P 1'
#
loop_
_entity.id
_entity.type
_entity.pdbx_description
1 polymer ?
#
loop_
_entity_poly.entity_id
_entity_poly.type
_entity_poly.pdbx_seq_one_letter_code
_entity_poly.pdbx_strand_id
1 'polypeptide(L)'
;MGLPSIEIIFKQLAVTAVKRSQLGIVGLIVKESTKQWDRKVYKDITDIKSDDYSAEVLPLIKDSFEYTPNKVVVFNVKDGTLSDTLKKVAQERINWLGLAYDGKDGDTATLVSWIKSVRKAGKTYKAVVFKATKPDNKGIVNLMNDKVTFVDNRGEVEGWQYVPTILGMLAGLPMTRSATSFLCGNLKEVSIFDEIDDVIDKGGFCLYKDEGDIRVARACTSLEEITQDETEDMKDIIIIESMDLMRDDIYSTFKKWIGKYKNKYD
;
A
#
# COMPACT_ATOMS: atom_id res chain seq x y z
N MET A 1 39.04 22.26 -11.95
CA MET A 1 37.72 22.74 -11.65
C MET A 1 36.72 21.67 -12.10
N GLY A 2 36.24 20.87 -11.22
CA GLY A 2 35.24 19.88 -11.58
C GLY A 2 34.62 19.32 -10.32
N LEU A 3 33.54 18.73 -10.25
CA LEU A 3 32.90 17.89 -9.25
C LEU A 3 31.98 18.52 -8.17
N PRO A 4 31.77 19.84 -8.00
CA PRO A 4 30.75 20.32 -7.07
C PRO A 4 29.31 20.01 -7.53
N SER A 5 29.07 19.89 -8.85
CA SER A 5 27.74 19.66 -9.40
C SER A 5 27.20 18.24 -9.12
N ILE A 6 28.07 17.22 -9.11
CA ILE A 6 27.70 15.82 -8.85
C ILE A 6 27.30 15.61 -7.38
N GLU A 7 28.04 16.26 -6.45
CA GLU A 7 27.74 16.17 -5.02
C GLU A 7 26.41 16.82 -4.65
N ILE A 8 26.06 17.94 -5.29
CA ILE A 8 24.76 18.62 -5.09
C ILE A 8 23.60 17.77 -5.62
N ILE A 9 23.75 17.10 -6.75
CA ILE A 9 22.73 16.21 -7.31
C ILE A 9 22.50 15.00 -6.41
N PHE A 10 23.55 14.37 -5.89
CA PHE A 10 23.41 13.23 -4.99
C PHE A 10 22.78 13.63 -3.63
N LYS A 11 23.16 14.75 -3.05
CA LYS A 11 22.53 15.25 -1.81
C LYS A 11 21.06 15.58 -2.00
N GLN A 12 20.69 16.16 -3.13
CA GLN A 12 19.30 16.51 -3.45
C GLN A 12 18.44 15.26 -3.66
N LEU A 13 18.94 14.24 -4.34
CA LEU A 13 18.27 12.95 -4.51
C LEU A 13 18.14 12.20 -3.18
N ALA A 14 19.20 12.15 -2.39
CA ALA A 14 19.16 11.53 -1.07
C ALA A 14 18.16 12.22 -0.12
N VAL A 15 18.11 13.55 -0.10
CA VAL A 15 17.14 14.31 0.69
C VAL A 15 15.70 14.06 0.20
N THR A 16 15.48 13.93 -1.10
CA THR A 16 14.16 13.63 -1.65
C THR A 16 13.73 12.21 -1.31
N ALA A 17 14.62 11.23 -1.42
CA ALA A 17 14.36 9.84 -1.03
C ALA A 17 14.04 9.70 0.47
N VAL A 18 14.81 10.35 1.34
CA VAL A 18 14.57 10.36 2.79
C VAL A 18 13.23 11.05 3.12
N LYS A 19 12.92 12.19 2.50
CA LYS A 19 11.63 12.86 2.70
C LYS A 19 10.46 12.00 2.26
N ARG A 20 10.61 11.21 1.19
CA ARG A 20 9.52 10.36 0.72
C ARG A 20 9.32 9.12 1.60
N SER A 21 10.39 8.51 2.12
CA SER A 21 10.25 7.42 3.09
C SER A 21 9.50 7.86 4.36
N GLN A 22 9.52 9.16 4.67
CA GLN A 22 8.74 9.79 5.72
C GLN A 22 7.32 10.22 5.27
N LEU A 23 6.99 10.10 4.00
CA LEU A 23 5.73 10.56 3.40
C LEU A 23 4.79 9.41 2.99
N GLY A 24 5.04 8.19 3.44
CA GLY A 24 4.17 7.06 3.15
C GLY A 24 2.73 7.32 3.60
N ILE A 25 1.80 7.44 2.65
CA ILE A 25 0.40 7.76 2.90
C ILE A 25 -0.44 6.53 2.62
N VAL A 26 -1.11 6.05 3.66
CA VAL A 26 -2.08 4.97 3.58
C VAL A 26 -3.46 5.54 3.27
N GLY A 27 -4.16 4.95 2.32
CA GLY A 27 -5.60 5.09 2.11
C GLY A 27 -6.30 3.83 2.61
N LEU A 28 -7.11 3.96 3.63
CA LEU A 28 -7.86 2.84 4.18
C LEU A 28 -9.35 3.02 3.88
N ILE A 29 -9.94 2.05 3.19
CA ILE A 29 -11.36 2.06 2.86
C ILE A 29 -12.10 1.13 3.82
N VAL A 30 -13.07 1.67 4.55
CA VAL A 30 -13.86 0.95 5.56
C VAL A 30 -15.34 0.96 5.21
N LYS A 31 -16.10 0.00 5.72
CA LYS A 31 -17.57 0.00 5.73
C LYS A 31 -18.04 0.30 7.17
N GLU A 32 -18.32 1.58 7.46
CA GLU A 32 -18.86 2.02 8.75
C GLU A 32 -20.28 2.58 8.55
N SER A 33 -21.27 1.82 8.96
CA SER A 33 -22.68 2.17 8.81
C SER A 33 -23.25 2.92 10.01
N THR A 34 -22.63 2.76 11.18
CA THR A 34 -23.17 3.30 12.45
C THR A 34 -22.83 4.77 12.66
N LYS A 35 -21.80 5.28 11.99
CA LYS A 35 -21.29 6.65 12.15
C LYS A 35 -21.32 7.43 10.84
N GLN A 36 -21.73 8.67 10.90
CA GLN A 36 -21.94 9.53 9.74
C GLN A 36 -20.71 10.40 9.45
N TRP A 37 -19.79 9.87 8.66
CA TRP A 37 -18.64 10.61 8.10
C TRP A 37 -18.22 9.99 6.77
N ASP A 38 -17.57 10.77 5.90
CA ASP A 38 -17.12 10.31 4.58
C ASP A 38 -15.62 10.06 4.53
N ARG A 39 -14.85 10.94 5.20
CA ARG A 39 -13.39 10.92 5.16
C ARG A 39 -12.83 11.47 6.48
N LYS A 40 -11.80 10.82 6.98
CA LYS A 40 -11.00 11.29 8.12
C LYS A 40 -9.50 11.17 7.83
N VAL A 41 -8.68 12.00 8.42
CA VAL A 41 -7.23 12.03 8.22
C VAL A 41 -6.56 12.01 9.58
N TYR A 42 -5.61 11.10 9.75
CA TYR A 42 -4.85 10.94 10.98
C TYR A 42 -3.35 10.97 10.67
N LYS A 43 -2.59 11.64 11.52
CA LYS A 43 -1.12 11.65 11.48
C LYS A 43 -0.53 10.79 12.58
N ASP A 44 -1.27 10.62 13.65
CA ASP A 44 -0.89 9.83 14.81
C ASP A 44 -2.05 8.96 15.28
N ILE A 45 -1.73 7.82 15.89
CA ILE A 45 -2.72 6.89 16.44
C ILE A 45 -3.53 7.54 17.58
N THR A 46 -2.92 8.48 18.29
CA THR A 46 -3.57 9.22 19.40
C THR A 46 -4.65 10.19 18.94
N ASP A 47 -4.64 10.59 17.66
CA ASP A 47 -5.66 11.44 17.07
C ASP A 47 -7.00 10.70 16.84
N ILE A 48 -7.01 9.36 16.94
CA ILE A 48 -8.17 8.53 16.67
C ILE A 48 -9.10 8.52 17.87
N LYS A 49 -10.29 9.11 17.70
CA LYS A 49 -11.35 9.10 18.71
C LYS A 49 -12.15 7.82 18.60
N SER A 50 -12.19 7.02 19.68
CA SER A 50 -12.91 5.73 19.71
C SER A 50 -14.40 5.87 19.42
N ASP A 51 -15.02 6.97 19.84
CA ASP A 51 -16.45 7.23 19.65
C ASP A 51 -16.87 7.46 18.19
N ASP A 52 -15.87 7.70 17.32
CA ASP A 52 -16.09 7.94 15.90
C ASP A 52 -16.28 6.67 15.07
N TYR A 53 -16.07 5.49 15.67
CA TYR A 53 -16.02 4.20 14.99
C TYR A 53 -16.78 3.12 15.76
N SER A 54 -17.21 2.09 15.03
CA SER A 54 -17.69 0.85 15.63
C SER A 54 -16.52 0.05 16.24
N ALA A 55 -16.86 -0.88 17.12
CA ALA A 55 -15.89 -1.77 17.75
C ALA A 55 -15.13 -2.65 16.71
N GLU A 56 -15.75 -2.90 15.56
CA GLU A 56 -15.17 -3.72 14.48
C GLU A 56 -14.17 -2.92 13.62
N VAL A 57 -14.48 -1.65 13.32
CA VAL A 57 -13.66 -0.81 12.42
C VAL A 57 -12.48 -0.16 13.14
N LEU A 58 -12.66 0.21 14.41
CA LEU A 58 -11.64 0.90 15.20
C LEU A 58 -10.28 0.16 15.27
N PRO A 59 -10.23 -1.16 15.55
CA PRO A 59 -8.96 -1.90 15.55
C PRO A 59 -8.26 -1.86 14.20
N LEU A 60 -9.00 -2.01 13.09
CA LEU A 60 -8.44 -2.02 11.73
C LEU A 60 -7.75 -0.69 11.38
N ILE A 61 -8.32 0.44 11.85
CA ILE A 61 -7.68 1.75 11.65
C ILE A 61 -6.42 1.86 12.50
N LYS A 62 -6.44 1.39 13.74
CA LYS A 62 -5.27 1.40 14.63
C LYS A 62 -4.14 0.52 14.09
N ASP A 63 -4.48 -0.66 13.55
CA ASP A 63 -3.52 -1.59 12.95
C ASP A 63 -2.74 -0.97 11.79
N SER A 64 -3.33 -0.03 11.05
CA SER A 64 -2.62 0.67 9.99
C SER A 64 -1.49 1.59 10.48
N PHE A 65 -1.42 1.87 11.79
CA PHE A 65 -0.35 2.64 12.43
C PHE A 65 0.74 1.77 13.08
N GLU A 66 0.62 0.45 13.08
CA GLU A 66 1.57 -0.47 13.74
C GLU A 66 3.02 -0.20 13.33
N TYR A 67 3.26 0.11 12.05
CA TYR A 67 4.60 0.38 11.51
C TYR A 67 4.79 1.84 11.10
N THR A 68 4.12 2.76 11.79
CA THR A 68 4.32 4.21 11.75
C THR A 68 4.33 4.84 10.34
N PRO A 69 3.27 4.66 9.53
CA PRO A 69 3.12 5.42 8.30
C PRO A 69 3.01 6.92 8.62
N ASN A 70 3.40 7.78 7.70
CA ASN A 70 3.35 9.22 7.95
C ASN A 70 1.92 9.76 8.09
N LYS A 71 0.96 9.16 7.40
CA LYS A 71 -0.44 9.60 7.41
C LYS A 71 -1.35 8.46 6.98
N VAL A 72 -2.50 8.35 7.65
CA VAL A 72 -3.60 7.47 7.25
C VAL A 72 -4.81 8.31 6.88
N VAL A 73 -5.35 8.09 5.69
CA VAL A 73 -6.58 8.70 5.21
C VAL A 73 -7.64 7.61 5.15
N VAL A 74 -8.64 7.71 6.00
CA VAL A 74 -9.73 6.74 6.09
C VAL A 74 -10.91 7.23 5.27
N PHE A 75 -11.41 6.40 4.38
CA PHE A 75 -12.60 6.65 3.56
C PHE A 75 -13.70 5.67 3.96
N ASN A 76 -14.91 6.17 4.11
CA ASN A 76 -16.06 5.36 4.44
C ASN A 76 -16.94 5.14 3.21
N VAL A 77 -17.17 3.87 2.85
CA VAL A 77 -18.11 3.52 1.77
C VAL A 77 -19.55 3.70 2.23
N LYS A 78 -19.83 3.51 3.53
CA LYS A 78 -21.20 3.49 4.08
C LYS A 78 -22.09 2.49 3.34
N ASP A 79 -23.27 2.95 2.94
CA ASP A 79 -24.24 2.23 2.11
C ASP A 79 -24.08 2.51 0.62
N GLY A 80 -23.01 3.24 0.24
CA GLY A 80 -22.70 3.59 -1.14
C GLY A 80 -21.91 2.52 -1.87
N THR A 81 -21.38 2.89 -3.04
CA THR A 81 -20.54 2.01 -3.83
C THR A 81 -19.06 2.30 -3.62
N LEU A 82 -18.21 1.26 -3.75
CA LEU A 82 -16.76 1.45 -3.75
C LEU A 82 -16.33 2.40 -4.88
N SER A 83 -16.97 2.30 -6.05
CA SER A 83 -16.66 3.15 -7.22
C SER A 83 -16.81 4.65 -6.91
N ASP A 84 -17.82 5.04 -6.14
CA ASP A 84 -18.00 6.45 -5.76
C ASP A 84 -16.96 6.89 -4.72
N THR A 85 -16.58 5.98 -3.82
CA THR A 85 -15.51 6.23 -2.87
C THR A 85 -14.15 6.40 -3.58
N LEU A 86 -13.87 5.58 -4.60
CA LEU A 86 -12.64 5.68 -5.40
C LEU A 86 -12.53 7.00 -6.17
N LYS A 87 -13.66 7.63 -6.56
CA LYS A 87 -13.65 9.00 -7.12
C LYS A 87 -13.13 10.03 -6.10
N LYS A 88 -13.46 9.86 -4.80
CA LYS A 88 -12.94 10.70 -3.72
C LYS A 88 -11.47 10.42 -3.45
N VAL A 89 -11.07 9.14 -3.46
CA VAL A 89 -9.66 8.71 -3.33
C VAL A 89 -8.79 9.31 -4.44
N ALA A 90 -9.29 9.39 -5.67
CA ALA A 90 -8.57 9.95 -6.82
C ALA A 90 -8.19 11.44 -6.67
N GLN A 91 -8.83 12.16 -5.75
CA GLN A 91 -8.54 13.56 -5.42
C GLN A 91 -7.43 13.71 -4.37
N GLU A 92 -7.03 12.61 -3.72
CA GLU A 92 -6.03 12.59 -2.67
C GLU A 92 -4.71 11.99 -3.15
N ARG A 93 -3.62 12.40 -2.51
CA ARG A 93 -2.33 11.74 -2.70
C ARG A 93 -2.26 10.55 -1.76
N ILE A 94 -2.36 9.35 -2.30
CA ILE A 94 -2.27 8.08 -1.58
C ILE A 94 -1.16 7.26 -2.22
N ASN A 95 -0.29 6.64 -1.40
CA ASN A 95 0.73 5.72 -1.87
C ASN A 95 0.21 4.29 -1.90
N TRP A 96 -0.37 3.84 -0.79
CA TRP A 96 -0.91 2.51 -0.62
C TRP A 96 -2.38 2.54 -0.24
N LEU A 97 -3.21 1.80 -0.93
CA LEU A 97 -4.67 1.74 -0.76
C LEU A 97 -5.10 0.32 -0.43
N GLY A 98 -6.09 0.14 0.41
CA GLY A 98 -6.66 -1.17 0.68
C GLY A 98 -8.02 -1.12 1.32
N LEU A 99 -8.71 -2.28 1.28
CA LEU A 99 -10.00 -2.48 1.92
C LEU A 99 -9.78 -3.01 3.33
N ALA A 100 -10.42 -2.40 4.31
CA ALA A 100 -10.50 -2.90 5.68
C ALA A 100 -11.87 -3.60 5.91
N TYR A 101 -12.24 -4.45 4.98
CA TYR A 101 -13.37 -5.36 5.01
C TYR A 101 -13.14 -6.48 3.96
N ASP A 102 -13.94 -7.53 3.97
CA ASP A 102 -13.69 -8.76 3.21
C ASP A 102 -13.68 -8.61 1.68
N GLY A 103 -14.29 -7.57 1.14
CA GLY A 103 -14.30 -7.27 -0.31
C GLY A 103 -15.00 -8.31 -1.18
N LYS A 104 -15.78 -9.24 -0.58
CA LYS A 104 -16.39 -10.39 -1.29
C LYS A 104 -17.37 -10.00 -2.39
N ASP A 105 -18.11 -8.92 -2.24
CA ASP A 105 -19.18 -8.49 -3.15
C ASP A 105 -18.65 -7.85 -4.46
N GLY A 106 -17.47 -8.27 -4.94
CA GLY A 106 -16.84 -7.74 -6.13
C GLY A 106 -16.02 -6.46 -5.90
N ASP A 107 -15.96 -5.97 -4.68
CA ASP A 107 -15.21 -4.75 -4.33
C ASP A 107 -13.69 -4.95 -4.53
N THR A 108 -13.16 -6.15 -4.19
CA THR A 108 -11.75 -6.48 -4.48
C THR A 108 -11.44 -6.38 -5.98
N ALA A 109 -12.29 -6.94 -6.85
CA ALA A 109 -12.12 -6.86 -8.30
C ALA A 109 -12.27 -5.42 -8.81
N THR A 110 -13.16 -4.64 -8.22
CA THR A 110 -13.34 -3.21 -8.52
C THR A 110 -12.09 -2.42 -8.18
N LEU A 111 -11.48 -2.66 -6.99
CA LEU A 111 -10.24 -2.01 -6.58
C LEU A 111 -9.08 -2.39 -7.52
N VAL A 112 -8.93 -3.68 -7.85
CA VAL A 112 -7.91 -4.17 -8.81
C VAL A 112 -8.05 -3.46 -10.16
N SER A 113 -9.26 -3.42 -10.71
CA SER A 113 -9.54 -2.78 -12.00
C SER A 113 -9.24 -1.28 -11.97
N TRP A 114 -9.59 -0.62 -10.88
CA TRP A 114 -9.30 0.81 -10.69
C TRP A 114 -7.80 1.08 -10.62
N ILE A 115 -7.03 0.30 -9.84
CA ILE A 115 -5.57 0.44 -9.77
C ILE A 115 -4.93 0.26 -11.15
N LYS A 116 -5.32 -0.78 -11.90
CA LYS A 116 -4.83 -1.00 -13.27
C LYS A 116 -5.11 0.23 -14.16
N SER A 117 -6.31 0.78 -14.09
CA SER A 117 -6.72 1.94 -14.88
C SER A 117 -5.92 3.20 -14.53
N VAL A 118 -5.79 3.55 -13.24
CA VAL A 118 -5.09 4.76 -12.81
C VAL A 118 -3.58 4.67 -13.05
N ARG A 119 -2.99 3.48 -12.91
CA ARG A 119 -1.58 3.26 -13.25
C ARG A 119 -1.32 3.38 -14.74
N LYS A 120 -2.21 2.85 -15.59
CA LYS A 120 -2.17 3.06 -17.04
C LYS A 120 -2.25 4.55 -17.40
N ALA A 121 -3.05 5.32 -16.67
CA ALA A 121 -3.13 6.79 -16.80
C ALA A 121 -1.92 7.53 -16.19
N GLY A 122 -0.92 6.82 -15.71
CA GLY A 122 0.33 7.38 -15.21
C GLY A 122 0.31 7.86 -13.77
N LYS A 123 -0.63 7.41 -12.95
CA LYS A 123 -0.61 7.63 -11.50
C LYS A 123 0.16 6.54 -10.78
N THR A 124 0.64 6.83 -9.58
CA THR A 124 1.50 5.94 -8.78
C THR A 124 0.76 5.29 -7.60
N TYR A 125 -0.57 5.13 -7.70
CA TYR A 125 -1.33 4.39 -6.70
C TYR A 125 -0.94 2.92 -6.69
N LYS A 126 -0.84 2.36 -5.50
CA LYS A 126 -0.65 0.93 -5.25
C LYS A 126 -1.72 0.42 -4.30
N ALA A 127 -1.99 -0.87 -4.32
CA ALA A 127 -2.96 -1.46 -3.41
C ALA A 127 -2.47 -2.75 -2.78
N VAL A 128 -2.93 -3.01 -1.56
CA VAL A 128 -2.92 -4.33 -0.95
C VAL A 128 -4.35 -4.87 -1.02
N VAL A 129 -4.48 -6.06 -1.58
CA VAL A 129 -5.76 -6.77 -1.71
C VAL A 129 -5.67 -8.14 -1.04
N PHE A 130 -6.81 -8.71 -0.71
CA PHE A 130 -6.91 -10.03 -0.12
C PHE A 130 -7.48 -11.02 -1.12
N LYS A 131 -6.70 -12.07 -1.45
CA LYS A 131 -7.10 -13.20 -2.30
C LYS A 131 -7.81 -12.79 -3.59
N ALA A 132 -7.32 -11.74 -4.23
CA ALA A 132 -7.82 -11.33 -5.54
C ALA A 132 -7.49 -12.41 -6.60
N THR A 133 -8.44 -12.71 -7.46
CA THR A 133 -8.23 -13.67 -8.55
C THR A 133 -7.40 -13.04 -9.66
N LYS A 134 -6.19 -13.54 -9.87
CA LYS A 134 -5.23 -13.12 -10.92
C LYS A 134 -5.17 -11.60 -11.10
N PRO A 135 -4.79 -10.85 -10.07
CA PRO A 135 -4.68 -9.39 -10.20
C PRO A 135 -3.61 -8.98 -11.21
N ASP A 136 -2.54 -9.77 -11.34
CA ASP A 136 -1.46 -9.62 -12.31
C ASP A 136 -1.13 -8.15 -12.62
N ASN A 137 -0.48 -7.49 -11.67
CA ASN A 137 -0.11 -6.09 -11.79
C ASN A 137 0.99 -5.69 -10.80
N LYS A 138 2.00 -4.99 -11.27
CA LYS A 138 3.12 -4.46 -10.47
C LYS A 138 2.74 -3.42 -9.40
N GLY A 139 1.54 -2.87 -9.44
CA GLY A 139 1.03 -1.93 -8.42
C GLY A 139 0.11 -2.59 -7.39
N ILE A 140 0.01 -3.91 -7.37
CA ILE A 140 -0.88 -4.65 -6.47
C ILE A 140 -0.08 -5.67 -5.69
N VAL A 141 -0.34 -5.76 -4.40
CA VAL A 141 0.15 -6.79 -3.49
C VAL A 141 -1.05 -7.64 -3.09
N ASN A 142 -0.99 -8.95 -3.31
CA ASN A 142 -2.10 -9.87 -3.10
C ASN A 142 -1.84 -10.77 -1.90
N LEU A 143 -2.38 -10.42 -0.73
CA LEU A 143 -2.25 -11.23 0.48
C LEU A 143 -2.99 -12.56 0.34
N MET A 144 -2.29 -13.68 0.57
CA MET A 144 -2.81 -15.02 0.33
C MET A 144 -3.12 -15.82 1.60
N ASN A 145 -2.65 -15.41 2.78
CA ASN A 145 -2.95 -16.11 4.03
C ASN A 145 -4.44 -16.07 4.35
N ASP A 146 -5.09 -17.24 4.46
CA ASP A 146 -6.51 -17.35 4.79
C ASP A 146 -6.83 -16.74 6.14
N LYS A 147 -5.98 -17.07 7.12
CA LYS A 147 -6.17 -16.72 8.52
C LYS A 147 -4.87 -16.23 9.12
N VAL A 148 -5.00 -15.33 10.09
CA VAL A 148 -3.92 -14.85 10.93
C VAL A 148 -4.39 -14.84 12.39
N THR A 149 -3.47 -15.05 13.33
CA THR A 149 -3.75 -14.96 14.76
C THR A 149 -2.94 -13.81 15.35
N PHE A 150 -3.62 -12.81 15.87
CA PHE A 150 -2.97 -11.69 16.54
C PHE A 150 -2.44 -12.08 17.93
N VAL A 151 -1.41 -11.38 18.38
CA VAL A 151 -0.88 -11.53 19.76
C VAL A 151 -1.85 -10.99 20.79
N ASP A 152 -2.68 -10.02 20.42
CA ASP A 152 -3.72 -9.45 21.26
C ASP A 152 -4.92 -10.42 21.45
N ASN A 153 -5.94 -9.97 22.19
CA ASN A 153 -7.11 -10.79 22.54
C ASN A 153 -8.10 -11.04 21.38
N ARG A 154 -7.80 -10.57 20.14
CA ARG A 154 -8.67 -10.84 18.97
C ARG A 154 -8.65 -12.29 18.54
N GLY A 155 -7.55 -13.01 18.82
CA GLY A 155 -7.39 -14.41 18.43
C GLY A 155 -7.21 -14.61 16.92
N GLU A 156 -7.73 -15.73 16.41
CA GLU A 156 -7.68 -16.07 14.98
C GLU A 156 -8.77 -15.31 14.22
N VAL A 157 -8.38 -14.66 13.12
CA VAL A 157 -9.27 -13.89 12.25
C VAL A 157 -8.98 -14.17 10.77
N GLU A 158 -9.89 -13.78 9.87
CA GLU A 158 -9.66 -13.86 8.42
C GLU A 158 -8.51 -12.93 7.99
N GLY A 159 -7.71 -13.38 7.01
CA GLY A 159 -6.49 -12.67 6.57
C GLY A 159 -6.72 -11.24 6.07
N TRP A 160 -7.91 -10.91 5.55
CA TRP A 160 -8.20 -9.53 5.13
C TRP A 160 -8.08 -8.52 6.28
N GLN A 161 -8.27 -8.94 7.54
CA GLN A 161 -8.10 -8.07 8.70
C GLN A 161 -6.64 -7.64 8.92
N TYR A 162 -5.69 -8.32 8.29
CA TYR A 162 -4.27 -7.93 8.34
C TYR A 162 -3.86 -6.97 7.22
N VAL A 163 -4.71 -6.73 6.22
CA VAL A 163 -4.45 -5.77 5.12
C VAL A 163 -4.08 -4.37 5.66
N PRO A 164 -4.79 -3.79 6.66
CA PRO A 164 -4.42 -2.50 7.22
C PRO A 164 -2.98 -2.45 7.78
N THR A 165 -2.55 -3.51 8.46
CA THR A 165 -1.18 -3.61 9.00
C THR A 165 -0.14 -3.66 7.89
N ILE A 166 -0.39 -4.44 6.82
CA ILE A 166 0.51 -4.49 5.65
C ILE A 166 0.59 -3.12 4.96
N LEU A 167 -0.53 -2.42 4.82
CA LEU A 167 -0.54 -1.05 4.28
C LEU A 167 0.35 -0.12 5.10
N GLY A 168 0.21 -0.16 6.43
CA GLY A 168 1.05 0.60 7.36
C GLY A 168 2.53 0.24 7.23
N MET A 169 2.84 -1.06 7.15
CA MET A 169 4.20 -1.57 6.96
C MET A 169 4.82 -1.06 5.66
N LEU A 170 4.16 -1.26 4.52
CA LEU A 170 4.70 -0.85 3.22
C LEU A 170 4.81 0.67 3.09
N ALA A 171 3.92 1.43 3.72
CA ALA A 171 4.00 2.88 3.74
C ALA A 171 5.05 3.42 4.73
N GLY A 172 5.31 2.71 5.83
CA GLY A 172 6.24 3.12 6.87
C GLY A 172 7.71 2.74 6.60
N LEU A 173 7.94 1.72 5.78
CA LEU A 173 9.30 1.26 5.47
C LEU A 173 10.10 2.33 4.72
N PRO A 174 11.38 2.54 5.09
CA PRO A 174 12.27 3.39 4.31
C PRO A 174 12.58 2.76 2.95
N MET A 175 12.81 3.60 1.94
CA MET A 175 13.11 3.17 0.56
C MET A 175 14.37 2.30 0.43
N THR A 176 15.19 2.24 1.47
CA THR A 176 16.42 1.45 1.52
C THR A 176 16.21 0.05 2.08
N ARG A 177 14.98 -0.29 2.50
CA ARG A 177 14.66 -1.58 3.13
C ARG A 177 13.53 -2.29 2.42
N SER A 178 13.77 -3.52 1.98
CA SER A 178 12.73 -4.43 1.51
C SER A 178 11.87 -4.92 2.67
N ALA A 179 10.60 -5.22 2.39
CA ALA A 179 9.73 -5.92 3.33
C ALA A 179 9.95 -7.44 3.33
N THR A 180 10.82 -7.99 2.48
CA THR A 180 11.20 -9.41 2.52
C THR A 180 11.81 -9.76 3.88
N SER A 181 11.38 -10.86 4.46
CA SER A 181 11.75 -11.34 5.81
C SER A 181 11.43 -10.36 6.94
N PHE A 182 10.53 -9.39 6.69
CA PHE A 182 10.12 -8.43 7.72
C PHE A 182 9.37 -9.14 8.85
N LEU A 183 9.74 -8.83 10.10
CA LEU A 183 9.13 -9.41 11.30
C LEU A 183 7.75 -8.80 11.57
N CYS A 184 6.71 -9.62 11.60
CA CYS A 184 5.34 -9.26 11.93
C CYS A 184 5.07 -9.55 13.42
N GLY A 185 5.65 -8.74 14.30
CA GLY A 185 5.66 -8.96 15.76
C GLY A 185 4.29 -8.90 16.43
N ASN A 186 3.25 -8.41 15.74
CA ASN A 186 1.88 -8.39 16.22
C ASN A 186 1.08 -9.66 15.90
N LEU A 187 1.70 -10.65 15.22
CA LEU A 187 1.10 -11.95 14.91
C LEU A 187 1.75 -13.07 15.71
N LYS A 188 0.94 -14.05 16.08
CA LYS A 188 1.34 -15.27 16.76
C LYS A 188 1.35 -16.47 15.82
N GLU A 189 0.36 -16.56 14.92
CA GLU A 189 0.22 -17.64 13.95
C GLU A 189 -0.37 -17.13 12.63
N VAL A 190 -0.11 -17.88 11.57
CA VAL A 190 -0.66 -17.64 10.23
C VAL A 190 -0.99 -18.99 9.59
N SER A 191 -1.92 -19.00 8.62
CA SER A 191 -2.21 -20.19 7.83
C SER A 191 -0.97 -20.66 7.09
N ILE A 192 -0.76 -21.98 7.07
CA ILE A 192 0.39 -22.65 6.46
C ILE A 192 0.07 -22.89 4.98
N PHE A 193 1.08 -22.76 4.14
CA PHE A 193 1.04 -23.16 2.73
C PHE A 193 1.84 -24.45 2.55
N ASP A 194 1.30 -25.38 1.78
CA ASP A 194 2.01 -26.64 1.46
C ASP A 194 3.26 -26.34 0.60
N GLU A 195 3.11 -25.46 -0.41
CA GLU A 195 4.18 -25.04 -1.32
C GLU A 195 4.18 -23.49 -1.40
N ILE A 196 4.99 -22.86 -0.55
CA ILE A 196 5.03 -21.39 -0.44
C ILE A 196 5.65 -20.75 -1.69
N ASP A 197 6.61 -21.43 -2.32
CA ASP A 197 7.27 -20.92 -3.53
C ASP A 197 6.28 -20.84 -4.69
N ASP A 198 5.37 -21.80 -4.83
CA ASP A 198 4.31 -21.77 -5.83
C ASP A 198 3.36 -20.57 -5.66
N VAL A 199 3.10 -20.18 -4.41
CA VAL A 199 2.27 -19.02 -4.10
C VAL A 199 2.99 -17.72 -4.53
N ILE A 200 4.28 -17.63 -4.23
CA ILE A 200 5.12 -16.47 -4.58
C ILE A 200 5.27 -16.36 -6.09
N ASP A 201 5.52 -17.46 -6.79
CA ASP A 201 5.69 -17.49 -8.25
C ASP A 201 4.43 -17.02 -8.99
N LYS A 202 3.25 -17.26 -8.41
CA LYS A 202 1.96 -16.76 -8.88
C LYS A 202 1.62 -15.34 -8.37
N GLY A 203 2.61 -14.57 -7.94
CA GLY A 203 2.42 -13.19 -7.47
C GLY A 203 1.69 -13.08 -6.13
N GLY A 204 1.69 -14.14 -5.31
CA GLY A 204 1.09 -14.13 -3.98
C GLY A 204 2.03 -13.56 -2.93
N PHE A 205 1.56 -12.58 -2.18
CA PHE A 205 2.23 -12.10 -0.97
C PHE A 205 1.79 -12.94 0.22
N CYS A 206 2.74 -13.57 0.90
CA CYS A 206 2.43 -14.47 2.00
C CYS A 206 3.32 -14.24 3.22
N LEU A 207 2.74 -14.57 4.36
CA LEU A 207 3.41 -14.62 5.66
C LEU A 207 3.64 -16.07 6.02
N TYR A 208 4.76 -16.35 6.68
CA TYR A 208 5.11 -17.70 7.14
C TYR A 208 5.71 -17.67 8.54
N LYS A 209 5.70 -18.80 9.20
CA LYS A 209 6.32 -18.95 10.52
C LYS A 209 7.75 -19.45 10.37
N ASP A 210 8.68 -18.70 10.92
CA ASP A 210 10.12 -18.98 10.92
C ASP A 210 10.64 -18.99 12.36
N GLU A 211 11.09 -20.16 12.85
CA GLU A 211 11.64 -20.36 14.19
C GLU A 211 10.80 -19.76 15.34
N GLY A 212 9.47 -19.64 15.16
CA GLY A 212 8.56 -19.07 16.13
C GLY A 212 8.08 -17.65 15.82
N ASP A 213 8.79 -16.93 14.96
CA ASP A 213 8.45 -15.61 14.47
C ASP A 213 7.56 -15.70 13.22
N ILE A 214 6.68 -14.72 13.04
CA ILE A 214 5.96 -14.57 11.79
C ILE A 214 6.68 -13.52 10.92
N ARG A 215 6.99 -13.92 9.68
CA ARG A 215 7.73 -13.08 8.73
C ARG A 215 7.05 -13.01 7.38
N VAL A 216 7.35 -11.94 6.64
CA VAL A 216 7.01 -11.85 5.21
C VAL A 216 7.93 -12.78 4.43
N ALA A 217 7.39 -13.69 3.63
CA ALA A 217 8.19 -14.62 2.85
C ALA A 217 8.98 -13.88 1.76
N ARG A 218 8.28 -13.18 0.88
CA ARG A 218 8.87 -12.29 -0.12
C ARG A 218 8.00 -11.06 -0.32
N ALA A 219 8.62 -9.89 -0.40
CA ALA A 219 7.95 -8.62 -0.71
C ALA A 219 7.75 -8.48 -2.22
N CYS A 220 6.81 -9.26 -2.76
CA CYS A 220 6.49 -9.30 -4.19
C CYS A 220 5.18 -8.58 -4.50
N THR A 221 5.11 -8.06 -5.73
CA THR A 221 3.88 -7.60 -6.35
C THR A 221 3.12 -8.78 -6.93
N SER A 222 1.88 -8.56 -7.34
CA SER A 222 1.09 -9.61 -8.00
C SER A 222 1.38 -9.76 -9.51
N LEU A 223 2.48 -9.19 -10.01
CA LEU A 223 2.90 -9.34 -11.40
C LEU A 223 3.29 -10.80 -11.67
N GLU A 224 2.59 -11.45 -12.57
CA GLU A 224 2.80 -12.83 -12.99
C GLU A 224 3.35 -12.88 -14.41
N GLU A 225 2.62 -12.30 -15.36
CA GLU A 225 2.98 -12.29 -16.78
C GLU A 225 3.81 -11.05 -17.12
N ILE A 226 5.01 -11.26 -17.68
CA ILE A 226 5.91 -10.18 -18.06
C ILE A 226 5.67 -9.79 -19.50
N THR A 227 5.27 -8.53 -19.71
CA THR A 227 5.09 -7.94 -21.04
C THR A 227 6.39 -7.32 -21.56
N GLN A 228 6.38 -6.80 -22.81
CA GLN A 228 7.57 -6.14 -23.40
C GLN A 228 8.07 -4.91 -22.59
N ASP A 229 7.19 -4.29 -21.83
CA ASP A 229 7.49 -3.10 -21.03
C ASP A 229 7.83 -3.43 -19.57
N GLU A 230 7.97 -4.71 -19.23
CA GLU A 230 8.18 -5.19 -17.88
C GLU A 230 9.37 -6.14 -17.78
N THR A 231 9.98 -6.21 -16.61
CA THR A 231 11.11 -7.08 -16.29
C THR A 231 10.81 -7.87 -15.02
N GLU A 232 11.53 -8.98 -14.80
CA GLU A 232 11.40 -9.80 -13.58
C GLU A 232 11.59 -8.98 -12.29
N ASP A 233 12.48 -7.98 -12.31
CA ASP A 233 12.73 -7.11 -11.15
C ASP A 233 11.49 -6.33 -10.72
N MET A 234 10.52 -6.11 -11.63
CA MET A 234 9.27 -5.42 -11.31
C MET A 234 8.31 -6.24 -10.46
N LYS A 235 8.62 -7.51 -10.21
CA LYS A 235 7.94 -8.33 -9.22
C LYS A 235 8.29 -7.89 -7.79
N ASP A 236 9.43 -7.24 -7.56
CA ASP A 236 9.82 -6.76 -6.24
C ASP A 236 9.19 -5.39 -5.92
N ILE A 237 8.55 -5.29 -4.75
CA ILE A 237 7.87 -4.06 -4.30
C ILE A 237 8.83 -2.87 -4.25
N ILE A 238 10.07 -3.06 -3.77
CA ILE A 238 11.06 -1.99 -3.62
C ILE A 238 11.45 -1.38 -4.97
N ILE A 239 11.47 -2.17 -6.04
CA ILE A 239 11.75 -1.69 -7.39
C ILE A 239 10.61 -0.78 -7.86
N ILE A 240 9.36 -1.22 -7.69
CA ILE A 240 8.19 -0.41 -8.06
C ILE A 240 8.11 0.89 -7.24
N GLU A 241 8.41 0.82 -5.94
CA GLU A 241 8.50 2.01 -5.08
C GLU A 241 9.53 3.01 -5.61
N SER A 242 10.71 2.52 -6.00
CA SER A 242 11.79 3.35 -6.53
C SER A 242 11.41 4.00 -7.87
N MET A 243 10.79 3.22 -8.78
CA MET A 243 10.30 3.72 -10.07
C MET A 243 9.19 4.78 -9.89
N ASP A 244 8.24 4.52 -8.98
CA ASP A 244 7.16 5.45 -8.67
C ASP A 244 7.70 6.75 -8.06
N LEU A 245 8.72 6.66 -7.18
CA LEU A 245 9.40 7.83 -6.63
C LEU A 245 10.04 8.69 -7.72
N MET A 246 10.86 8.09 -8.58
CA MET A 246 11.50 8.80 -9.69
C MET A 246 10.47 9.50 -10.59
N ARG A 247 9.40 8.79 -10.91
CA ARG A 247 8.29 9.33 -11.71
C ARG A 247 7.63 10.54 -11.06
N ASP A 248 7.26 10.43 -9.78
CA ASP A 248 6.62 11.51 -9.04
C ASP A 248 7.54 12.74 -8.92
N ASP A 249 8.84 12.54 -8.73
CA ASP A 249 9.81 13.62 -8.62
C ASP A 249 10.00 14.35 -9.96
N ILE A 250 10.13 13.60 -11.06
CA ILE A 250 10.18 14.15 -12.41
C ILE A 250 8.89 14.96 -12.67
N TYR A 251 7.73 14.37 -12.42
CA TYR A 251 6.44 15.02 -12.67
C TYR A 251 6.24 16.26 -11.80
N SER A 252 6.63 16.23 -10.52
CA SER A 252 6.52 17.37 -9.62
C SER A 252 7.44 18.52 -10.03
N THR A 253 8.63 18.19 -10.50
CA THR A 253 9.60 19.14 -11.02
C THR A 253 9.08 19.77 -12.32
N PHE A 254 8.60 18.94 -13.25
CA PHE A 254 8.03 19.41 -14.51
C PHE A 254 6.86 20.37 -14.29
N LYS A 255 5.93 20.06 -13.36
CA LYS A 255 4.83 20.95 -12.99
C LYS A 255 5.27 22.35 -12.54
N LYS A 256 6.44 22.47 -11.88
CA LYS A 256 6.99 23.78 -11.47
C LYS A 256 7.44 24.64 -12.65
N TRP A 257 7.72 24.01 -13.77
CA TRP A 257 8.19 24.67 -14.98
C TRP A 257 7.10 24.93 -16.02
N ILE A 258 6.02 24.16 -16.01
CA ILE A 258 4.85 24.40 -16.88
C ILE A 258 4.33 25.81 -16.65
N GLY A 259 4.21 26.57 -17.71
CA GLY A 259 3.70 27.95 -17.70
C GLY A 259 4.69 29.03 -17.27
N LYS A 260 5.94 28.68 -16.89
CA LYS A 260 6.97 29.68 -16.57
C LYS A 260 7.67 30.26 -17.78
N TYR A 261 7.70 29.52 -18.87
CA TYR A 261 8.32 29.95 -20.12
C TYR A 261 7.28 29.81 -21.23
N LYS A 262 6.99 30.93 -21.93
CA LYS A 262 6.33 30.84 -23.24
C LYS A 262 7.33 30.20 -24.20
N ASN A 263 7.03 29.02 -24.68
CA ASN A 263 7.76 28.47 -25.82
C ASN A 263 7.50 29.37 -27.02
N LYS A 264 8.56 29.69 -27.74
CA LYS A 264 8.52 30.55 -28.94
C LYS A 264 7.74 29.92 -30.11
N TYR A 265 7.24 28.70 -29.90
CA TYR A 265 6.59 27.83 -30.89
C TYR A 265 5.18 27.39 -30.50
N ASP A 266 4.57 28.01 -29.44
CA ASP A 266 3.16 27.87 -29.16
C ASP A 266 2.33 28.89 -29.93
#